data_1b4223acaa4ab889704bb323e4cd6a00
#
_entry.id   1b4223acaa4ab889704bb323e4cd6a00
#
_cell.length_a   1.000
_cell.length_b   1.000
_cell.length_c   1.000
_cell.angle_alpha   90.00
_cell.angle_beta   90.00
_cell.angle_gamma   90.00
#
_symmetry.space_group_name_H-M   'P 1'
#
loop_
_entity.id
_entity.type
_entity.pdbx_description
1 polymer ?
#
loop_
_entity_poly.entity_id
_entity_poly.type
_entity_poly.pdbx_seq_one_letter_code
_entity_poly.pdbx_strand_id
1 'polypeptide(L)'
;MNRHHFFSTPAIFFISTLFGLPGCDLPSPTPDMFYKFDVMSVGKGPSYLLTTDLNLDGEPDLVTVNTKDSSLSLLYGKGDGTFHTARNITVAAEPTMVTSGDINRDGIPDLVVNARGAEMIIVLPGNGDGSFRKPIPTRTGKVPLNVILADFNNDGKLDAAVTLTFDEMEIFTGSGDGYFHKRQTYSTGSRSFSGVAEDFNGDKKMDIALAASSSSASSIRVFLGNGNSTFQKPKSYAKQLVPLAVILKDMNADEKPDLVFATGKGDNLFMLYSKGDGSFSKPISFSGGGGPFALTVGNFNPDKLKDVAVANSRSSSFSLVTRNANGTFHYPTRDYVVEGGTVLAITSGDYNHSGMSDIAVASNFKNIVEIYLQRRSFK
;
A
#
# COMPACT_ATOMS: atom_id res chain seq x y z
N MET A 1 -65.33 -9.05 -43.81
CA MET A 1 -65.13 -9.72 -45.08
C MET A 1 -63.69 -9.58 -45.50
N ASN A 2 -63.02 -10.76 -45.63
CA ASN A 2 -61.92 -11.12 -46.55
C ASN A 2 -60.59 -10.33 -46.39
N ARG A 3 -59.42 -10.93 -46.48
CA ARG A 3 -58.90 -12.31 -46.58
C ARG A 3 -57.39 -12.18 -46.29
N HIS A 4 -56.84 -13.18 -45.61
CA HIS A 4 -55.41 -13.41 -45.48
C HIS A 4 -54.74 -13.66 -46.84
N HIS A 5 -53.50 -13.12 -47.00
CA HIS A 5 -52.52 -13.75 -47.89
C HIS A 5 -51.16 -13.82 -47.18
N PHE A 6 -50.78 -15.10 -46.93
CA PHE A 6 -49.40 -15.51 -46.62
C PHE A 6 -48.55 -15.44 -47.87
N PHE A 7 -47.39 -14.81 -47.79
CA PHE A 7 -46.28 -15.06 -48.71
C PHE A 7 -45.09 -15.62 -47.96
N SER A 8 -44.78 -16.88 -48.25
CA SER A 8 -43.56 -17.58 -47.91
C SER A 8 -42.46 -17.15 -48.86
N THR A 9 -41.32 -16.70 -48.29
CA THR A 9 -40.07 -16.45 -49.05
C THR A 9 -39.12 -17.64 -48.81
N PRO A 10 -38.47 -18.17 -49.85
CA PRO A 10 -37.56 -19.32 -49.71
C PRO A 10 -36.20 -18.89 -49.14
N ALA A 11 -35.66 -19.75 -48.27
CA ALA A 11 -34.31 -19.66 -47.77
C ALA A 11 -33.29 -19.89 -48.90
N ILE A 12 -32.47 -18.91 -49.16
CA ILE A 12 -31.28 -19.04 -50.00
C ILE A 12 -30.12 -19.47 -49.14
N PHE A 13 -29.65 -20.69 -49.32
CA PHE A 13 -28.40 -21.20 -48.77
C PHE A 13 -27.23 -20.56 -49.54
N PHE A 14 -26.48 -19.66 -48.91
CA PHE A 14 -25.16 -19.30 -49.38
C PHE A 14 -24.13 -20.22 -48.80
N ILE A 15 -23.58 -21.09 -49.62
CA ILE A 15 -22.35 -21.83 -49.31
C ILE A 15 -21.21 -20.86 -49.57
N SER A 16 -20.67 -20.24 -48.52
CA SER A 16 -19.40 -19.49 -48.59
C SER A 16 -18.25 -20.46 -48.38
N THR A 17 -17.53 -20.73 -49.47
CA THR A 17 -16.19 -21.33 -49.43
C THR A 17 -15.25 -20.42 -48.68
N LEU A 18 -14.93 -20.78 -47.44
CA LEU A 18 -13.90 -20.09 -46.64
C LEU A 18 -12.52 -20.41 -47.25
N PHE A 19 -11.94 -19.45 -47.92
CA PHE A 19 -10.49 -19.41 -48.15
C PHE A 19 -9.81 -19.18 -46.79
N GLY A 20 -9.02 -20.16 -46.32
CA GLY A 20 -8.25 -20.05 -45.11
C GLY A 20 -7.22 -18.89 -45.19
N LEU A 21 -7.49 -17.84 -44.47
CA LEU A 21 -6.46 -16.90 -44.06
C LEU A 21 -5.59 -17.60 -42.98
N PRO A 22 -4.24 -17.48 -43.01
CA PRO A 22 -3.41 -18.02 -41.97
C PRO A 22 -3.84 -17.41 -40.64
N GLY A 23 -4.12 -18.26 -39.67
CA GLY A 23 -4.65 -17.89 -38.36
C GLY A 23 -3.76 -16.84 -37.69
N CYS A 24 -4.33 -15.68 -37.41
CA CYS A 24 -3.91 -14.92 -36.24
C CYS A 24 -4.27 -15.78 -35.01
N ASP A 25 -3.36 -16.59 -34.56
CA ASP A 25 -3.43 -17.13 -33.21
C ASP A 25 -3.46 -15.95 -32.25
N LEU A 26 -4.66 -15.58 -31.80
CA LEU A 26 -4.78 -14.72 -30.64
C LEU A 26 -3.99 -15.43 -29.52
N PRO A 27 -3.01 -14.77 -28.90
CA PRO A 27 -2.29 -15.39 -27.80
C PRO A 27 -3.35 -15.88 -26.81
N SER A 28 -3.26 -17.17 -26.46
CA SER A 28 -4.12 -17.75 -25.42
C SER A 28 -4.05 -16.82 -24.22
N PRO A 29 -5.19 -16.46 -23.58
CA PRO A 29 -5.16 -15.59 -22.43
C PRO A 29 -4.18 -16.18 -21.42
N THR A 30 -3.14 -15.44 -21.08
CA THR A 30 -2.19 -15.87 -20.04
C THR A 30 -2.99 -16.20 -18.80
N PRO A 31 -2.81 -17.40 -18.19
CA PRO A 31 -3.63 -17.82 -17.06
C PRO A 31 -3.54 -16.78 -15.93
N ASP A 32 -4.66 -16.62 -15.20
CA ASP A 32 -4.70 -15.72 -14.07
C ASP A 32 -3.62 -16.05 -13.05
N MET A 33 -2.80 -15.07 -12.67
CA MET A 33 -1.70 -15.25 -11.72
C MET A 33 -2.24 -15.40 -10.30
N PHE A 34 -3.38 -14.80 -10.01
CA PHE A 34 -4.05 -14.85 -8.73
C PHE A 34 -5.46 -15.44 -8.86
N TYR A 35 -5.94 -16.04 -7.78
CA TYR A 35 -7.34 -16.38 -7.62
C TYR A 35 -7.82 -15.91 -6.25
N LYS A 36 -9.07 -15.46 -6.18
CA LYS A 36 -9.69 -15.10 -4.92
C LYS A 36 -9.85 -16.36 -4.07
N PHE A 37 -9.28 -16.34 -2.89
CA PHE A 37 -9.21 -17.52 -2.01
C PHE A 37 -10.19 -17.41 -0.84
N ASP A 38 -10.21 -16.24 -0.16
CA ASP A 38 -11.04 -16.05 1.03
C ASP A 38 -11.60 -14.62 1.10
N VAL A 39 -12.69 -14.44 1.85
CA VAL A 39 -13.34 -13.15 2.10
C VAL A 39 -13.72 -13.07 3.58
N MET A 40 -13.18 -12.10 4.27
CA MET A 40 -13.35 -11.94 5.71
C MET A 40 -14.08 -10.63 6.03
N SER A 41 -15.06 -10.71 6.95
CA SER A 41 -15.71 -9.51 7.48
C SER A 41 -14.82 -8.81 8.50
N VAL A 42 -14.74 -7.48 8.41
CA VAL A 42 -13.98 -6.61 9.30
C VAL A 42 -14.87 -5.47 9.83
N GLY A 43 -14.33 -4.59 10.65
CA GLY A 43 -15.05 -3.40 11.13
C GLY A 43 -15.42 -2.43 10.01
N LYS A 44 -16.22 -1.41 10.32
CA LYS A 44 -16.81 -0.51 9.31
C LYS A 44 -15.81 0.49 8.75
N GLY A 45 -15.80 0.58 7.43
CA GLY A 45 -15.01 1.53 6.68
C GLY A 45 -13.51 1.24 6.71
N PRO A 46 -13.06 0.01 6.35
CA PRO A 46 -11.66 -0.31 6.29
C PRO A 46 -10.96 0.60 5.28
N SER A 47 -9.92 1.31 5.73
CA SER A 47 -9.21 2.36 4.99
C SER A 47 -7.72 2.11 4.84
N TYR A 48 -7.16 1.19 5.63
CA TYR A 48 -5.75 0.83 5.62
C TYR A 48 -5.57 -0.65 5.95
N LEU A 49 -4.52 -1.25 5.39
CA LEU A 49 -4.10 -2.63 5.65
C LEU A 49 -2.61 -2.66 5.99
N LEU A 50 -2.26 -3.45 6.98
CA LEU A 50 -0.89 -3.77 7.35
C LEU A 50 -0.75 -5.30 7.43
N THR A 51 0.35 -5.83 6.88
CA THR A 51 0.79 -7.22 7.10
C THR A 51 1.95 -7.21 8.09
N THR A 52 1.86 -7.98 9.17
CA THR A 52 2.90 -8.12 10.20
C THR A 52 2.61 -9.38 11.03
N ASP A 53 3.63 -9.97 11.66
CA ASP A 53 3.46 -11.08 12.61
C ASP A 53 3.24 -10.46 14.01
N LEU A 54 2.00 -10.49 14.51
CA LEU A 54 1.59 -9.86 15.77
C LEU A 54 1.78 -10.75 17.00
N ASN A 55 1.76 -12.06 16.79
CA ASN A 55 1.76 -13.05 17.86
C ASN A 55 3.06 -13.86 17.90
N LEU A 56 4.02 -13.53 17.03
CA LEU A 56 5.35 -14.14 16.93
C LEU A 56 5.30 -15.66 16.64
N ASP A 57 4.26 -16.12 15.90
CA ASP A 57 4.16 -17.51 15.47
C ASP A 57 4.83 -17.78 14.12
N GLY A 58 5.35 -16.74 13.46
CA GLY A 58 5.99 -16.82 12.16
C GLY A 58 5.03 -16.71 10.98
N GLU A 59 3.72 -16.64 11.25
CA GLU A 59 2.70 -16.49 10.21
C GLU A 59 2.34 -15.00 9.99
N PRO A 60 2.20 -14.55 8.75
CA PRO A 60 1.80 -13.17 8.49
C PRO A 60 0.34 -12.93 8.91
N ASP A 61 0.14 -11.98 9.83
CA ASP A 61 -1.17 -11.48 10.25
C ASP A 61 -1.57 -10.25 9.45
N LEU A 62 -2.87 -9.89 9.49
CA LEU A 62 -3.41 -8.68 8.90
C LEU A 62 -4.04 -7.78 9.96
N VAL A 63 -3.78 -6.49 9.83
CA VAL A 63 -4.45 -5.43 10.59
C VAL A 63 -5.20 -4.53 9.64
N THR A 64 -6.52 -4.35 9.85
CA THR A 64 -7.28 -3.32 9.15
C THR A 64 -7.57 -2.14 10.05
N VAL A 65 -7.50 -0.94 9.49
CA VAL A 65 -7.96 0.27 10.16
C VAL A 65 -9.39 0.55 9.72
N ASN A 66 -10.33 0.54 10.66
CA ASN A 66 -11.76 0.73 10.41
C ASN A 66 -12.17 2.14 10.83
N THR A 67 -12.04 3.09 9.92
CA THR A 67 -12.21 4.53 10.22
C THR A 67 -13.60 4.87 10.77
N LYS A 68 -14.67 4.21 10.27
CA LYS A 68 -16.06 4.58 10.60
C LYS A 68 -16.53 4.10 11.97
N ASP A 69 -15.95 3.04 12.51
CA ASP A 69 -16.30 2.54 13.83
C ASP A 69 -15.18 2.63 14.88
N SER A 70 -14.14 3.42 14.54
CA SER A 70 -13.02 3.71 15.46
C SER A 70 -12.36 2.45 16.02
N SER A 71 -12.09 1.47 15.15
CA SER A 71 -11.53 0.18 15.54
C SER A 71 -10.39 -0.27 14.61
N LEU A 72 -9.64 -1.26 15.08
CA LEU A 72 -8.82 -2.13 14.25
C LEU A 72 -9.44 -3.52 14.23
N SER A 73 -9.36 -4.22 13.08
CA SER A 73 -9.61 -5.66 13.02
C SER A 73 -8.27 -6.38 12.88
N LEU A 74 -8.04 -7.35 13.76
CA LEU A 74 -6.85 -8.20 13.80
C LEU A 74 -7.26 -9.57 13.24
N LEU A 75 -6.57 -10.02 12.21
CA LEU A 75 -6.82 -11.30 11.55
C LEU A 75 -5.51 -12.10 11.61
N TYR A 76 -5.49 -13.14 12.47
CA TYR A 76 -4.31 -13.97 12.66
C TYR A 76 -4.20 -15.00 11.55
N GLY A 77 -3.03 -15.07 10.91
CA GLY A 77 -2.71 -16.03 9.87
C GLY A 77 -2.66 -17.46 10.39
N LYS A 78 -2.85 -18.44 9.51
CA LYS A 78 -2.70 -19.88 9.80
C LYS A 78 -1.63 -20.55 8.93
N GLY A 79 -0.92 -19.77 8.10
CA GLY A 79 0.12 -20.25 7.21
C GLY A 79 -0.36 -21.06 5.98
N ASP A 80 -1.66 -21.24 5.83
CA ASP A 80 -2.27 -21.96 4.70
C ASP A 80 -3.05 -21.04 3.74
N GLY A 81 -2.92 -19.72 3.94
CA GLY A 81 -3.66 -18.68 3.22
C GLY A 81 -4.98 -18.31 3.89
N THR A 82 -5.41 -19.04 4.94
CA THR A 82 -6.59 -18.70 5.74
C THR A 82 -6.21 -17.92 6.99
N PHE A 83 -7.21 -17.28 7.57
CA PHE A 83 -7.06 -16.48 8.79
C PHE A 83 -8.10 -16.88 9.83
N HIS A 84 -7.82 -16.57 11.09
CA HIS A 84 -8.83 -16.66 12.13
C HIS A 84 -9.88 -15.55 11.97
N THR A 85 -11.06 -15.74 12.56
CA THR A 85 -12.10 -14.71 12.59
C THR A 85 -11.55 -13.40 13.16
N ALA A 86 -11.85 -12.29 12.51
CA ALA A 86 -11.35 -10.98 12.90
C ALA A 86 -11.72 -10.63 14.34
N ARG A 87 -10.72 -10.24 15.13
CA ARG A 87 -10.88 -9.69 16.47
C ARG A 87 -10.83 -8.16 16.38
N ASN A 88 -11.93 -7.51 16.73
CA ASN A 88 -11.97 -6.05 16.72
C ASN A 88 -11.52 -5.47 18.06
N ILE A 89 -10.65 -4.46 17.99
CA ILE A 89 -10.24 -3.65 19.14
C ILE A 89 -10.60 -2.18 18.92
N THR A 90 -11.21 -1.56 19.91
CA THR A 90 -11.55 -0.12 19.84
C THR A 90 -10.30 0.73 20.03
N VAL A 91 -10.18 1.77 19.22
CA VAL A 91 -9.13 2.80 19.32
C VAL A 91 -9.79 4.18 19.39
N ALA A 92 -8.98 5.26 19.31
CA ALA A 92 -9.56 6.60 19.31
C ALA A 92 -10.25 6.95 17.97
N ALA A 93 -10.98 8.07 17.97
CA ALA A 93 -11.84 8.50 16.87
C ALA A 93 -11.09 8.68 15.54
N GLU A 94 -11.72 8.23 14.45
CA GLU A 94 -11.27 8.34 13.07
C GLU A 94 -9.81 7.86 12.87
N PRO A 95 -9.48 6.60 13.19
CA PRO A 95 -8.18 6.05 12.84
C PRO A 95 -8.05 6.00 11.32
N THR A 96 -6.87 6.33 10.78
CA THR A 96 -6.65 6.39 9.32
C THR A 96 -5.50 5.54 8.84
N MET A 97 -4.55 5.22 9.73
CA MET A 97 -3.37 4.45 9.43
C MET A 97 -2.89 3.70 10.66
N VAL A 98 -2.21 2.59 10.45
CA VAL A 98 -1.48 1.83 11.47
C VAL A 98 -0.13 1.41 10.92
N THR A 99 0.89 1.42 11.75
CA THR A 99 2.20 0.85 11.47
C THR A 99 2.66 0.01 12.67
N SER A 100 3.64 -0.87 12.47
CA SER A 100 4.19 -1.70 13.55
C SER A 100 5.66 -1.42 13.77
N GLY A 101 6.12 -1.64 15.01
CA GLY A 101 7.52 -1.56 15.41
C GLY A 101 7.66 -1.85 16.91
N ASP A 102 8.84 -2.21 17.34
CA ASP A 102 9.16 -2.39 18.76
C ASP A 102 9.46 -1.03 19.42
N ILE A 103 8.41 -0.36 19.90
CA ILE A 103 8.50 1.01 20.45
C ILE A 103 9.03 0.99 21.89
N ASN A 104 8.78 -0.11 22.61
CA ASN A 104 9.16 -0.24 24.01
C ASN A 104 10.42 -1.09 24.21
N ARG A 105 11.03 -1.64 23.16
CA ARG A 105 12.26 -2.42 23.13
C ARG A 105 12.15 -3.74 23.91
N ASP A 106 10.99 -4.37 23.91
CA ASP A 106 10.79 -5.69 24.50
C ASP A 106 10.92 -6.85 23.49
N GLY A 107 11.21 -6.53 22.22
CA GLY A 107 11.35 -7.49 21.13
C GLY A 107 10.01 -7.94 20.54
N ILE A 108 8.90 -7.34 20.98
CA ILE A 108 7.54 -7.67 20.52
C ILE A 108 7.01 -6.54 19.64
N PRO A 109 6.35 -6.83 18.52
CA PRO A 109 5.74 -5.79 17.70
C PRO A 109 4.63 -5.05 18.44
N ASP A 110 4.77 -3.73 18.53
CA ASP A 110 3.72 -2.81 18.94
C ASP A 110 3.00 -2.28 17.70
N LEU A 111 1.77 -1.76 17.86
CA LEU A 111 1.08 -1.01 16.83
C LEU A 111 1.08 0.48 17.16
N VAL A 112 1.34 1.33 16.17
CA VAL A 112 1.18 2.77 16.28
C VAL A 112 0.05 3.21 15.35
N VAL A 113 -1.03 3.69 15.94
CA VAL A 113 -2.25 4.09 15.24
C VAL A 113 -2.31 5.60 15.12
N ASN A 114 -2.55 6.10 13.92
CA ASN A 114 -2.85 7.49 13.66
C ASN A 114 -4.36 7.72 13.82
N ALA A 115 -4.77 8.46 14.85
CA ALA A 115 -6.17 8.76 15.17
C ALA A 115 -6.49 10.24 14.82
N ARG A 116 -6.94 10.45 13.58
CA ARG A 116 -7.18 11.78 13.01
C ARG A 116 -8.20 12.60 13.78
N GLY A 117 -9.34 11.99 14.14
CA GLY A 117 -10.42 12.67 14.85
C GLY A 117 -10.10 12.98 16.30
N ALA A 118 -9.10 12.29 16.87
CA ALA A 118 -8.63 12.50 18.24
C ALA A 118 -7.38 13.38 18.33
N GLU A 119 -6.79 13.78 17.21
CA GLU A 119 -5.55 14.59 17.12
C GLU A 119 -4.39 13.95 17.90
N MET A 120 -4.18 12.63 17.71
CA MET A 120 -3.13 11.88 18.41
C MET A 120 -2.61 10.70 17.60
N ILE A 121 -1.43 10.23 17.97
CA ILE A 121 -0.96 8.88 17.70
C ILE A 121 -1.10 8.05 18.98
N ILE A 122 -1.35 6.75 18.83
CA ILE A 122 -1.60 5.84 19.94
C ILE A 122 -0.72 4.62 19.76
N VAL A 123 0.13 4.36 20.74
CA VAL A 123 0.87 3.10 20.82
C VAL A 123 -0.01 2.06 21.50
N LEU A 124 -0.12 0.90 20.89
CA LEU A 124 -0.72 -0.31 21.47
C LEU A 124 0.41 -1.30 21.71
N PRO A 125 0.98 -1.36 22.93
CA PRO A 125 2.09 -2.26 23.20
C PRO A 125 1.65 -3.72 23.12
N GLY A 126 2.37 -4.53 22.35
CA GLY A 126 2.11 -5.95 22.17
C GLY A 126 2.42 -6.78 23.42
N ASN A 127 1.78 -7.95 23.54
CA ASN A 127 2.10 -8.96 24.55
C ASN A 127 2.80 -10.20 23.95
N GLY A 128 2.97 -10.25 22.60
CA GLY A 128 3.58 -11.39 21.91
C GLY A 128 2.62 -12.57 21.68
N ASP A 129 1.39 -12.49 22.15
CA ASP A 129 0.32 -13.48 21.93
C ASP A 129 -0.81 -12.93 21.02
N GLY A 130 -0.54 -11.82 20.33
CA GLY A 130 -1.52 -11.10 19.54
C GLY A 130 -2.48 -10.21 20.35
N SER A 131 -2.35 -10.18 21.69
CA SER A 131 -3.07 -9.20 22.51
C SER A 131 -2.22 -7.95 22.77
N PHE A 132 -2.87 -6.88 23.24
CA PHE A 132 -2.23 -5.59 23.48
C PHE A 132 -2.49 -5.11 24.90
N ARG A 133 -1.51 -4.39 25.45
CA ARG A 133 -1.59 -3.69 26.73
C ARG A 133 -2.44 -2.43 26.61
N LYS A 134 -2.56 -1.70 27.71
CA LYS A 134 -3.28 -0.42 27.75
C LYS A 134 -2.67 0.58 26.72
N PRO A 135 -3.50 1.21 25.87
CA PRO A 135 -3.04 2.19 24.90
C PRO A 135 -2.30 3.38 25.54
N ILE A 136 -1.24 3.84 24.87
CA ILE A 136 -0.42 4.99 25.26
C ILE A 136 -0.62 6.09 24.22
N PRO A 137 -1.44 7.14 24.51
CA PRO A 137 -1.69 8.21 23.59
C PRO A 137 -0.62 9.29 23.64
N THR A 138 -0.27 9.85 22.48
CA THR A 138 0.57 11.05 22.34
C THR A 138 -0.17 12.08 21.50
N ARG A 139 -0.38 13.30 22.02
CA ARG A 139 -1.02 14.39 21.28
C ARG A 139 -0.14 14.87 20.13
N THR A 140 -0.77 15.07 18.97
CA THR A 140 -0.16 15.67 17.80
C THR A 140 -0.75 17.05 17.52
N GLY A 141 -0.26 17.73 16.49
CA GLY A 141 -0.98 18.84 15.89
C GLY A 141 -2.30 18.38 15.23
N LYS A 142 -3.03 19.34 14.67
CA LYS A 142 -4.35 19.09 14.12
C LYS A 142 -4.35 18.17 12.92
N VAL A 143 -5.25 17.19 12.95
CA VAL A 143 -5.57 16.30 11.84
C VAL A 143 -4.34 15.56 11.31
N PRO A 144 -3.75 14.64 12.09
CA PRO A 144 -2.65 13.82 11.64
C PRO A 144 -3.10 12.91 10.47
N LEU A 145 -2.22 12.76 9.47
CA LEU A 145 -2.51 12.01 8.22
C LEU A 145 -1.73 10.71 8.12
N ASN A 146 -0.46 10.74 8.50
CA ASN A 146 0.45 9.59 8.37
C ASN A 146 1.43 9.55 9.54
N VAL A 147 1.91 8.37 9.91
CA VAL A 147 2.98 8.16 10.89
C VAL A 147 4.07 7.27 10.30
N ILE A 148 5.32 7.71 10.37
CA ILE A 148 6.50 7.03 9.87
C ILE A 148 7.40 6.75 11.06
N LEU A 149 7.79 5.49 11.26
CA LEU A 149 8.68 5.08 12.34
C LEU A 149 10.09 4.86 11.81
N ALA A 150 11.09 5.45 12.47
CA ALA A 150 12.51 5.18 12.27
C ALA A 150 13.32 5.78 13.42
N ASP A 151 14.56 5.36 13.57
CA ASP A 151 15.51 5.98 14.53
C ASP A 151 16.12 7.23 13.87
N PHE A 152 15.50 8.41 14.09
CA PHE A 152 15.95 9.67 13.48
C PHE A 152 17.10 10.34 14.24
N ASN A 153 17.46 9.84 15.43
CA ASN A 153 18.51 10.42 16.25
C ASN A 153 19.70 9.47 16.51
N ASN A 154 19.66 8.25 15.96
CA ASN A 154 20.66 7.21 16.10
C ASN A 154 20.90 6.79 17.58
N ASP A 155 19.83 6.78 18.41
CA ASP A 155 19.89 6.32 19.80
C ASP A 155 19.44 4.86 19.99
N GLY A 156 19.08 4.18 18.90
CA GLY A 156 18.63 2.80 18.86
C GLY A 156 17.17 2.62 19.27
N LYS A 157 16.38 3.69 19.34
CA LYS A 157 14.94 3.66 19.63
C LYS A 157 14.16 4.18 18.43
N LEU A 158 12.96 3.66 18.23
CA LEU A 158 12.09 4.16 17.17
C LEU A 158 11.48 5.51 17.57
N ASP A 159 11.71 6.49 16.71
CA ASP A 159 11.08 7.80 16.70
C ASP A 159 9.86 7.80 15.76
N ALA A 160 9.05 8.85 15.80
CA ALA A 160 7.92 9.02 14.90
C ALA A 160 7.97 10.36 14.15
N ALA A 161 7.78 10.31 12.83
CA ALA A 161 7.46 11.48 12.02
C ALA A 161 5.98 11.45 11.64
N VAL A 162 5.22 12.46 12.08
CA VAL A 162 3.78 12.53 11.89
C VAL A 162 3.45 13.69 10.96
N THR A 163 2.86 13.38 9.79
CA THR A 163 2.42 14.43 8.86
C THR A 163 1.02 14.92 9.22
N LEU A 164 0.79 16.20 9.05
CA LEU A 164 -0.47 16.88 9.40
C LEU A 164 -1.14 17.48 8.16
N THR A 165 -2.42 17.82 8.29
CA THR A 165 -3.21 18.40 7.18
C THR A 165 -2.72 19.78 6.75
N PHE A 166 -2.11 20.57 7.64
CA PHE A 166 -1.71 21.97 7.39
C PHE A 166 -0.24 22.09 6.95
N ASP A 167 0.19 21.23 6.03
CA ASP A 167 1.52 21.28 5.41
C ASP A 167 2.68 21.19 6.42
N GLU A 168 2.47 20.43 7.48
CA GLU A 168 3.42 20.24 8.57
C GLU A 168 3.78 18.76 8.77
N MET A 169 4.97 18.52 9.28
CA MET A 169 5.44 17.24 9.80
C MET A 169 6.03 17.50 11.18
N GLU A 170 5.50 16.79 12.17
CA GLU A 170 6.02 16.81 13.55
C GLU A 170 6.93 15.62 13.78
N ILE A 171 8.08 15.86 14.39
CA ILE A 171 9.02 14.81 14.82
C ILE A 171 8.88 14.61 16.31
N PHE A 172 8.74 13.33 16.68
CA PHE A 172 8.65 12.86 18.05
C PHE A 172 9.78 11.88 18.31
N THR A 173 10.55 12.09 19.39
CA THR A 173 11.56 11.13 19.83
C THR A 173 10.93 10.08 20.73
N GLY A 174 11.26 8.81 20.48
CA GLY A 174 10.85 7.70 21.34
C GLY A 174 11.73 7.58 22.59
N SER A 175 11.12 7.32 23.73
CA SER A 175 11.85 7.09 24.97
C SER A 175 12.28 5.63 25.16
N GLY A 176 11.77 4.71 24.30
CA GLY A 176 12.06 3.27 24.38
C GLY A 176 11.25 2.54 25.45
N ASP A 177 10.17 3.13 25.93
CA ASP A 177 9.21 2.59 26.90
C ASP A 177 7.76 2.71 26.43
N GLY A 178 7.57 2.99 25.12
CA GLY A 178 6.26 3.18 24.50
C GLY A 178 5.82 4.63 24.37
N TYR A 179 6.53 5.58 24.95
CA TYR A 179 6.17 7.00 24.90
C TYR A 179 6.93 7.76 23.81
N PHE A 180 6.24 8.78 23.24
CA PHE A 180 6.81 9.71 22.29
C PHE A 180 6.81 11.14 22.84
N HIS A 181 7.89 11.88 22.60
CA HIS A 181 8.06 13.27 23.03
C HIS A 181 8.27 14.19 21.84
N LYS A 182 7.41 15.19 21.67
CA LYS A 182 7.50 16.14 20.55
C LYS A 182 8.84 16.87 20.58
N ARG A 183 9.53 16.84 19.45
CA ARG A 183 10.84 17.48 19.26
C ARG A 183 10.76 18.74 18.43
N GLN A 184 10.24 18.65 17.20
CA GLN A 184 10.28 19.73 16.22
C GLN A 184 9.15 19.60 15.19
N THR A 185 8.86 20.71 14.49
CA THR A 185 7.91 20.76 13.37
C THR A 185 8.62 21.28 12.12
N TYR A 186 8.35 20.66 10.98
CA TYR A 186 8.85 21.03 9.66
C TYR A 186 7.71 21.35 8.72
N SER A 187 7.91 22.35 7.83
CA SER A 187 6.97 22.57 6.74
C SER A 187 7.18 21.54 5.62
N THR A 188 6.12 20.84 5.27
CA THR A 188 6.09 19.91 4.12
C THR A 188 5.70 20.62 2.82
N GLY A 189 5.23 21.88 2.89
CA GLY A 189 4.78 22.68 1.74
C GLY A 189 3.51 22.20 1.06
N SER A 190 2.96 21.07 1.48
CA SER A 190 1.68 20.48 1.03
C SER A 190 1.28 19.36 1.95
N ARG A 191 -0.01 18.99 1.96
CA ARG A 191 -0.49 17.80 2.68
C ARG A 191 0.26 16.55 2.23
N SER A 192 0.65 15.71 3.16
CA SER A 192 1.37 14.47 2.89
C SER A 192 0.60 13.28 3.48
N PHE A 193 -0.05 12.51 2.61
CA PHE A 193 -0.87 11.36 3.01
C PHE A 193 -0.06 10.08 3.18
N SER A 194 1.15 10.05 2.64
CA SER A 194 2.03 8.89 2.68
C SER A 194 3.48 9.34 2.72
N GLY A 195 4.32 8.57 3.39
CA GLY A 195 5.74 8.80 3.45
C GLY A 195 6.48 7.55 3.88
N VAL A 196 7.77 7.53 3.61
CA VAL A 196 8.69 6.44 3.94
C VAL A 196 9.98 7.00 4.53
N ALA A 197 10.67 6.22 5.35
CA ALA A 197 11.98 6.55 5.87
C ALA A 197 13.01 5.50 5.48
N GLU A 198 14.21 5.95 5.07
CA GLU A 198 15.36 5.13 4.75
C GLU A 198 16.61 6.01 4.65
N ASP A 199 17.79 5.42 4.69
CA ASP A 199 19.04 6.10 4.36
C ASP A 199 19.20 6.20 2.83
N PHE A 200 18.85 7.35 2.24
CA PHE A 200 18.91 7.57 0.80
C PHE A 200 20.30 7.99 0.30
N ASN A 201 21.22 8.33 1.20
CA ASN A 201 22.53 8.87 0.83
C ASN A 201 23.71 8.04 1.33
N GLY A 202 23.48 6.94 2.06
CA GLY A 202 24.50 6.02 2.56
C GLY A 202 25.28 6.56 3.79
N ASP A 203 24.75 7.59 4.49
CA ASP A 203 25.40 8.19 5.64
C ASP A 203 24.98 7.58 7.00
N LYS A 204 24.16 6.53 6.95
CA LYS A 204 23.59 5.77 8.09
C LYS A 204 22.67 6.61 8.99
N LYS A 205 22.08 7.65 8.45
CA LYS A 205 21.05 8.44 9.12
C LYS A 205 19.74 8.30 8.36
N MET A 206 18.66 8.23 9.09
CA MET A 206 17.34 8.06 8.47
C MET A 206 16.87 9.35 7.84
N ASP A 207 16.57 9.28 6.55
CA ASP A 207 15.96 10.32 5.73
C ASP A 207 14.46 10.08 5.59
N ILE A 208 13.69 11.07 5.13
CA ILE A 208 12.24 10.93 4.91
C ILE A 208 11.89 11.35 3.49
N ALA A 209 11.11 10.52 2.78
CA ALA A 209 10.45 10.88 1.53
C ALA A 209 8.93 10.96 1.71
N LEU A 210 8.31 12.08 1.36
CA LEU A 210 6.88 12.35 1.50
C LEU A 210 6.20 12.52 0.15
N ALA A 211 5.03 11.91 -0.01
CA ALA A 211 4.08 12.19 -1.08
C ALA A 211 3.29 13.46 -0.75
N ALA A 212 3.84 14.62 -1.11
CA ALA A 212 3.27 15.92 -0.79
C ALA A 212 2.34 16.39 -1.91
N SER A 213 1.05 16.57 -1.60
CA SER A 213 0.00 16.80 -2.59
C SER A 213 -0.85 18.03 -2.28
N SER A 214 -0.88 18.99 -3.21
CA SER A 214 -1.79 20.13 -3.20
C SER A 214 -2.15 20.54 -4.63
N SER A 215 -3.04 21.50 -4.78
CA SER A 215 -3.40 22.03 -6.10
C SER A 215 -2.28 22.81 -6.79
N SER A 216 -1.33 23.37 -6.03
CA SER A 216 -0.31 24.29 -6.53
C SER A 216 1.15 23.84 -6.35
N ALA A 217 1.42 22.91 -5.42
CA ALA A 217 2.80 22.58 -5.02
C ALA A 217 2.98 21.07 -4.74
N SER A 218 2.54 20.22 -5.66
CA SER A 218 2.67 18.76 -5.52
C SER A 218 4.05 18.27 -5.91
N SER A 219 4.65 17.36 -5.12
CA SER A 219 5.94 16.71 -5.39
C SER A 219 6.21 15.56 -4.43
N ILE A 220 7.18 14.71 -4.75
CA ILE A 220 7.88 13.91 -3.74
C ILE A 220 8.89 14.84 -3.06
N ARG A 221 8.82 14.96 -1.73
CA ARG A 221 9.73 15.80 -0.93
C ARG A 221 10.65 14.92 -0.10
N VAL A 222 11.96 15.10 -0.28
CA VAL A 222 12.99 14.33 0.41
C VAL A 222 13.70 15.24 1.42
N PHE A 223 13.66 14.83 2.68
CA PHE A 223 14.31 15.45 3.82
C PHE A 223 15.49 14.60 4.24
N LEU A 224 16.72 15.04 4.05
CA LEU A 224 17.91 14.32 4.52
C LEU A 224 18.10 14.56 6.01
N GLY A 225 18.28 13.46 6.75
CA GLY A 225 18.45 13.47 8.20
C GLY A 225 19.85 13.92 8.63
N ASN A 226 19.93 14.56 9.79
CA ASN A 226 21.22 14.90 10.42
C ASN A 226 21.64 13.89 11.49
N GLY A 227 20.79 12.84 11.77
CA GLY A 227 21.05 11.82 12.81
C GLY A 227 20.85 12.32 14.25
N ASN A 228 20.07 13.38 14.44
CA ASN A 228 19.76 13.98 15.75
C ASN A 228 18.29 14.45 15.84
N SER A 229 17.39 13.80 15.11
CA SER A 229 15.98 14.16 14.90
C SER A 229 15.78 15.53 14.21
N THR A 230 16.82 16.04 13.54
CA THR A 230 16.70 17.21 12.67
C THR A 230 16.97 16.85 11.21
N PHE A 231 16.44 17.65 10.30
CA PHE A 231 16.52 17.42 8.86
C PHE A 231 17.03 18.65 8.12
N GLN A 232 17.67 18.42 6.99
CA GLN A 232 18.08 19.44 6.05
C GLN A 232 16.86 20.03 5.32
N LYS A 233 17.06 21.16 4.61
CA LYS A 233 16.03 21.73 3.75
C LYS A 233 15.63 20.71 2.66
N PRO A 234 14.34 20.39 2.52
CA PRO A 234 13.92 19.34 1.60
C PRO A 234 14.18 19.67 0.14
N LYS A 235 14.53 18.64 -0.63
CA LYS A 235 14.54 18.66 -2.09
C LYS A 235 13.22 18.15 -2.64
N SER A 236 12.76 18.68 -3.78
CA SER A 236 11.51 18.30 -4.44
C SER A 236 11.79 17.60 -5.76
N TYR A 237 11.16 16.42 -5.92
CA TYR A 237 11.20 15.59 -7.14
C TYR A 237 9.79 15.41 -7.67
N ALA A 238 9.65 14.97 -8.93
CA ALA A 238 8.35 14.66 -9.55
C ALA A 238 7.31 15.79 -9.38
N LYS A 239 7.74 17.03 -9.57
CA LYS A 239 6.90 18.22 -9.41
C LYS A 239 5.66 18.15 -10.31
N GLN A 240 4.50 18.61 -9.79
CA GLN A 240 3.19 18.65 -10.45
C GLN A 240 2.50 17.29 -10.67
N LEU A 241 3.09 16.18 -10.20
CA LEU A 241 2.53 14.84 -10.34
C LEU A 241 1.59 14.43 -9.19
N VAL A 242 1.09 15.27 -8.38
CA VAL A 242 0.07 15.01 -7.33
C VAL A 242 0.19 13.62 -6.67
N PRO A 243 1.33 13.27 -6.02
CA PRO A 243 1.51 11.95 -5.42
C PRO A 243 0.55 11.75 -4.23
N LEU A 244 -0.06 10.56 -4.11
CA LEU A 244 -0.97 10.18 -3.03
C LEU A 244 -0.36 9.16 -2.09
N ALA A 245 0.24 8.11 -2.64
CA ALA A 245 0.90 7.04 -1.91
C ALA A 245 2.32 6.87 -2.45
N VAL A 246 3.28 6.65 -1.56
CA VAL A 246 4.67 6.34 -1.89
C VAL A 246 5.10 5.12 -1.11
N ILE A 247 5.81 4.21 -1.78
CA ILE A 247 6.46 3.05 -1.18
C ILE A 247 7.93 3.00 -1.58
N LEU A 248 8.68 2.26 -0.81
CA LEU A 248 10.11 2.12 -0.94
C LEU A 248 10.48 0.68 -1.24
N LYS A 249 11.29 0.46 -2.29
CA LYS A 249 11.88 -0.83 -2.61
C LYS A 249 13.03 -0.67 -3.59
N ASP A 250 14.06 -1.49 -3.45
CA ASP A 250 15.03 -1.66 -4.53
C ASP A 250 14.33 -2.34 -5.71
N MET A 251 14.06 -1.56 -6.75
CA MET A 251 13.32 -2.00 -7.93
C MET A 251 14.25 -2.46 -9.06
N ASN A 252 15.53 -2.12 -9.04
CA ASN A 252 16.48 -2.43 -10.10
C ASN A 252 17.60 -3.39 -9.68
N ALA A 253 17.59 -3.85 -8.42
CA ALA A 253 18.59 -4.73 -7.80
C ALA A 253 20.00 -4.09 -7.74
N ASP A 254 20.06 -2.77 -7.49
CA ASP A 254 21.32 -2.04 -7.28
C ASP A 254 21.60 -1.75 -5.78
N GLU A 255 20.80 -2.39 -4.90
CA GLU A 255 20.86 -2.28 -3.44
C GLU A 255 20.53 -0.86 -2.90
N LYS A 256 19.97 0.01 -3.73
CA LYS A 256 19.52 1.34 -3.33
C LYS A 256 18.00 1.40 -3.27
N PRO A 257 17.46 2.12 -2.28
CA PRO A 257 16.01 2.22 -2.11
C PRO A 257 15.39 3.18 -3.13
N ASP A 258 14.62 2.64 -4.09
CA ASP A 258 13.85 3.41 -5.06
C ASP A 258 12.47 3.79 -4.54
N LEU A 259 11.86 4.82 -5.10
CA LEU A 259 10.53 5.28 -4.76
C LEU A 259 9.53 4.95 -5.87
N VAL A 260 8.46 4.23 -5.54
CA VAL A 260 7.31 4.01 -6.42
C VAL A 260 6.12 4.75 -5.82
N PHE A 261 5.38 5.51 -6.63
CA PHE A 261 4.26 6.30 -6.13
C PHE A 261 3.07 6.33 -7.09
N ALA A 262 1.88 6.34 -6.47
CA ALA A 262 0.61 6.56 -7.14
C ALA A 262 0.28 8.04 -7.21
N THR A 263 -0.49 8.45 -8.22
CA THR A 263 -0.90 9.85 -8.38
C THR A 263 -2.41 10.01 -8.38
N GLY A 264 -2.91 11.11 -7.83
CA GLY A 264 -4.32 11.46 -7.83
C GLY A 264 -4.86 11.94 -9.18
N LYS A 265 -3.99 12.10 -10.17
CA LYS A 265 -4.35 12.51 -11.53
C LYS A 265 -3.95 11.44 -12.53
N GLY A 266 -4.94 10.95 -13.29
CA GLY A 266 -4.72 9.91 -14.31
C GLY A 266 -4.63 8.51 -13.70
N ASP A 267 -4.13 7.58 -14.50
CA ASP A 267 -4.09 6.16 -14.23
C ASP A 267 -2.64 5.62 -14.20
N ASN A 268 -1.69 6.54 -14.00
CA ASN A 268 -0.28 6.22 -14.01
C ASN A 268 0.30 6.11 -12.60
N LEU A 269 1.24 5.19 -12.47
CA LEU A 269 2.24 5.13 -11.44
C LEU A 269 3.53 5.77 -11.94
N PHE A 270 4.37 6.14 -11.00
CA PHE A 270 5.69 6.69 -11.30
C PHE A 270 6.75 6.07 -10.39
N MET A 271 7.96 6.01 -10.90
CA MET A 271 9.13 5.53 -10.20
C MET A 271 10.27 6.54 -10.28
N LEU A 272 11.01 6.68 -9.19
CA LEU A 272 12.24 7.45 -9.09
C LEU A 272 13.35 6.50 -8.64
N TYR A 273 14.35 6.28 -9.48
CA TYR A 273 15.54 5.51 -9.08
C TYR A 273 16.44 6.34 -8.17
N SER A 274 16.85 5.75 -7.06
CA SER A 274 17.85 6.34 -6.16
C SER A 274 19.23 6.37 -6.82
N LYS A 275 20.00 7.43 -6.55
CA LYS A 275 21.40 7.50 -6.96
C LYS A 275 22.36 7.14 -5.82
N GLY A 276 21.82 6.93 -4.60
CA GLY A 276 22.63 6.62 -3.42
C GLY A 276 23.34 7.82 -2.80
N ASP A 277 23.05 9.04 -3.25
CA ASP A 277 23.58 10.31 -2.73
C ASP A 277 22.48 11.23 -2.18
N GLY A 278 21.30 10.68 -1.87
CA GLY A 278 20.10 11.41 -1.47
C GLY A 278 19.42 12.14 -2.62
N SER A 279 19.82 11.85 -3.88
CA SER A 279 19.15 12.36 -5.07
C SER A 279 18.52 11.21 -5.87
N PHE A 280 17.53 11.56 -6.70
CA PHE A 280 16.76 10.62 -7.48
C PHE A 280 16.78 10.95 -8.97
N SER A 281 16.45 9.98 -9.80
CA SER A 281 16.28 10.14 -11.25
C SER A 281 15.10 11.04 -11.61
N LYS A 282 14.92 11.34 -12.89
CA LYS A 282 13.64 11.83 -13.42
C LYS A 282 12.57 10.75 -13.24
N PRO A 283 11.29 11.15 -13.03
CA PRO A 283 10.21 10.16 -12.89
C PRO A 283 10.00 9.37 -14.19
N ILE A 284 9.84 8.06 -14.04
CA ILE A 284 9.48 7.13 -15.10
C ILE A 284 8.03 6.75 -14.88
N SER A 285 7.17 6.93 -15.89
CA SER A 285 5.74 6.61 -15.80
C SER A 285 5.44 5.21 -16.34
N PHE A 286 4.46 4.55 -15.74
CA PHE A 286 3.89 3.29 -16.22
C PHE A 286 2.41 3.21 -15.81
N SER A 287 1.63 2.34 -16.47
CA SER A 287 0.20 2.22 -16.19
C SER A 287 -0.05 1.58 -14.83
N GLY A 288 -1.00 2.11 -14.07
CA GLY A 288 -1.37 1.62 -12.74
C GLY A 288 -2.83 1.17 -12.59
N GLY A 289 -3.63 1.24 -13.68
CA GLY A 289 -5.07 0.92 -13.63
C GLY A 289 -5.95 2.12 -13.26
N GLY A 290 -7.24 1.90 -13.05
CA GLY A 290 -8.25 2.95 -12.93
C GLY A 290 -8.28 3.69 -11.59
N GLY A 291 -7.50 4.76 -11.44
CA GLY A 291 -7.43 5.58 -10.23
C GLY A 291 -6.60 4.96 -9.12
N PRO A 292 -5.28 4.81 -9.33
CA PRO A 292 -4.37 4.22 -8.36
C PRO A 292 -4.37 5.02 -7.06
N PHE A 293 -4.54 4.33 -5.93
CA PHE A 293 -4.69 4.96 -4.62
C PHE A 293 -3.68 4.46 -3.59
N ALA A 294 -3.53 3.14 -3.46
CA ALA A 294 -2.56 2.50 -2.57
C ALA A 294 -1.76 1.46 -3.36
N LEU A 295 -0.54 1.19 -2.92
CA LEU A 295 0.40 0.28 -3.59
C LEU A 295 1.02 -0.69 -2.60
N THR A 296 1.41 -1.86 -3.12
CA THR A 296 2.35 -2.77 -2.47
C THR A 296 3.33 -3.33 -3.48
N VAL A 297 4.50 -3.75 -3.02
CA VAL A 297 5.54 -4.38 -3.85
C VAL A 297 5.78 -5.79 -3.35
N GLY A 298 5.81 -6.74 -4.26
CA GLY A 298 6.03 -8.14 -3.96
C GLY A 298 6.73 -8.90 -5.08
N ASN A 299 6.92 -10.18 -4.85
CA ASN A 299 7.33 -11.13 -5.86
C ASN A 299 6.06 -11.85 -6.34
N PHE A 300 5.37 -11.25 -7.33
CA PHE A 300 4.05 -11.71 -7.77
C PHE A 300 4.11 -12.66 -8.97
N ASN A 301 5.31 -13.04 -9.41
CA ASN A 301 5.55 -14.04 -10.45
C ASN A 301 6.87 -14.78 -10.19
N PRO A 302 7.18 -15.90 -10.88
CA PRO A 302 8.38 -16.70 -10.61
C PRO A 302 9.70 -16.07 -11.04
N ASP A 303 9.74 -14.88 -11.64
CA ASP A 303 10.95 -14.28 -12.22
C ASP A 303 11.88 -13.63 -11.17
N LYS A 304 11.45 -13.58 -9.89
CA LYS A 304 12.16 -12.98 -8.75
C LYS A 304 12.38 -11.47 -8.84
N LEU A 305 11.84 -10.81 -9.85
CA LEU A 305 11.83 -9.35 -9.92
C LEU A 305 10.76 -8.79 -8.97
N LYS A 306 10.91 -7.54 -8.60
CA LYS A 306 9.89 -6.86 -7.80
C LYS A 306 8.83 -6.27 -8.70
N ASP A 307 7.60 -6.69 -8.47
CA ASP A 307 6.39 -6.24 -9.14
C ASP A 307 5.60 -5.29 -8.25
N VAL A 308 4.65 -4.57 -8.82
CA VAL A 308 3.78 -3.63 -8.10
C VAL A 308 2.33 -4.10 -8.19
N ALA A 309 1.64 -4.18 -7.06
CA ALA A 309 0.19 -4.32 -7.02
C ALA A 309 -0.44 -3.01 -6.53
N VAL A 310 -1.57 -2.63 -7.13
CA VAL A 310 -2.18 -1.30 -7.00
C VAL A 310 -3.65 -1.40 -6.70
N ALA A 311 -4.10 -0.82 -5.60
CA ALA A 311 -5.52 -0.63 -5.32
C ALA A 311 -6.08 0.51 -6.16
N ASN A 312 -7.12 0.23 -6.93
CA ASN A 312 -7.74 1.18 -7.85
C ASN A 312 -9.07 1.67 -7.29
N SER A 313 -9.09 2.88 -6.77
CA SER A 313 -10.27 3.43 -6.08
C SER A 313 -11.46 3.72 -6.99
N ARG A 314 -11.24 3.93 -8.31
CA ARG A 314 -12.30 4.24 -9.28
C ARG A 314 -12.87 3.03 -10.02
N SER A 315 -12.12 1.94 -10.13
CA SER A 315 -12.52 0.75 -10.90
C SER A 315 -12.92 -0.45 -10.05
N SER A 316 -12.92 -0.31 -8.71
CA SER A 316 -13.23 -1.42 -7.80
C SER A 316 -12.40 -2.68 -8.10
N SER A 317 -11.11 -2.49 -8.36
CA SER A 317 -10.16 -3.53 -8.71
C SER A 317 -8.81 -3.29 -8.08
N PHE A 318 -7.95 -4.28 -8.10
CA PHE A 318 -6.52 -4.05 -8.03
C PHE A 318 -5.86 -4.45 -9.35
N SER A 319 -4.79 -3.75 -9.70
CA SER A 319 -4.00 -4.04 -10.90
C SER A 319 -2.67 -4.64 -10.50
N LEU A 320 -2.23 -5.63 -11.28
CA LEU A 320 -0.89 -6.17 -11.19
C LEU A 320 -0.04 -5.62 -12.32
N VAL A 321 1.08 -5.02 -11.95
CA VAL A 321 2.04 -4.42 -12.87
C VAL A 321 3.35 -5.18 -12.72
N THR A 322 3.60 -6.14 -13.62
CA THR A 322 4.80 -6.98 -13.57
C THR A 322 5.96 -6.32 -14.28
N ARG A 323 7.15 -6.52 -13.73
CA ARG A 323 8.38 -5.96 -14.24
C ARG A 323 9.09 -6.93 -15.19
N ASN A 324 9.67 -6.40 -16.25
CA ASN A 324 10.51 -7.13 -17.19
C ASN A 324 11.99 -7.09 -16.76
N ALA A 325 12.77 -8.08 -17.19
CA ALA A 325 14.21 -8.13 -16.94
C ALA A 325 14.99 -6.90 -17.48
N ASN A 326 14.46 -6.23 -18.49
CA ASN A 326 15.05 -5.00 -19.04
C ASN A 326 14.69 -3.72 -18.26
N GLY A 327 13.98 -3.85 -17.12
CA GLY A 327 13.59 -2.74 -16.27
C GLY A 327 12.29 -2.01 -16.68
N THR A 328 11.66 -2.41 -17.78
CA THR A 328 10.32 -1.90 -18.16
C THR A 328 9.23 -2.69 -17.46
N PHE A 329 7.99 -2.22 -17.56
CA PHE A 329 6.82 -2.92 -17.02
C PHE A 329 5.97 -3.51 -18.14
N HIS A 330 5.32 -4.62 -17.86
CA HIS A 330 4.37 -5.23 -18.80
C HIS A 330 3.14 -4.33 -18.98
N TYR A 331 2.66 -4.26 -20.24
CA TYR A 331 1.44 -3.57 -20.61
C TYR A 331 0.61 -4.44 -21.57
N PRO A 332 -0.71 -4.53 -21.44
CA PRO A 332 -1.53 -3.88 -20.41
C PRO A 332 -1.35 -4.51 -19.02
N THR A 333 -1.69 -3.73 -17.98
CA THR A 333 -1.78 -4.25 -16.61
C THR A 333 -2.91 -5.28 -16.51
N ARG A 334 -2.77 -6.22 -15.58
CA ARG A 334 -3.83 -7.18 -15.31
C ARG A 334 -4.67 -6.69 -14.13
N ASP A 335 -5.97 -6.53 -14.36
CA ASP A 335 -6.91 -6.07 -13.36
C ASP A 335 -7.71 -7.23 -12.76
N TYR A 336 -7.82 -7.23 -11.43
CA TYR A 336 -8.61 -8.18 -10.64
C TYR A 336 -9.77 -7.45 -9.98
N VAL A 337 -10.99 -7.83 -10.34
CA VAL A 337 -12.19 -7.22 -9.77
C VAL A 337 -12.37 -7.63 -8.32
N VAL A 338 -12.60 -6.63 -7.46
CA VAL A 338 -12.87 -6.80 -6.03
C VAL A 338 -14.38 -6.66 -5.80
N GLU A 339 -15.01 -7.67 -5.23
CA GLU A 339 -16.48 -7.70 -5.07
C GLU A 339 -17.02 -6.64 -4.11
N GLY A 340 -16.17 -6.17 -3.24
CA GLY A 340 -16.54 -5.20 -2.23
C GLY A 340 -16.74 -3.75 -2.70
N GLY A 341 -16.50 -3.43 -3.96
CA GLY A 341 -16.55 -2.04 -4.46
C GLY A 341 -15.24 -1.30 -4.24
N THR A 342 -15.29 -0.02 -3.86
CA THR A 342 -14.10 0.84 -3.74
C THR A 342 -12.97 0.21 -2.91
N VAL A 343 -11.80 0.06 -3.54
CA VAL A 343 -10.59 -0.50 -2.92
C VAL A 343 -9.69 0.66 -2.51
N LEU A 344 -9.45 0.80 -1.20
CA LEU A 344 -8.63 1.88 -0.63
C LEU A 344 -7.31 1.40 -0.03
N ALA A 345 -7.20 0.10 0.25
CA ALA A 345 -6.00 -0.44 0.86
C ALA A 345 -5.65 -1.79 0.24
N ILE A 346 -4.35 -2.00 0.08
CA ILE A 346 -3.74 -3.22 -0.42
C ILE A 346 -2.45 -3.48 0.34
N THR A 347 -2.18 -4.74 0.64
CA THR A 347 -0.92 -5.20 1.20
C THR A 347 -0.56 -6.56 0.63
N SER A 348 0.68 -7.00 0.84
CA SER A 348 1.16 -8.30 0.37
C SER A 348 1.91 -9.04 1.46
N GLY A 349 1.88 -10.36 1.40
CA GLY A 349 2.61 -11.29 2.26
C GLY A 349 2.60 -12.68 1.64
N ASP A 350 3.45 -13.57 2.09
CA ASP A 350 3.38 -14.98 1.73
C ASP A 350 2.49 -15.68 2.77
N TYR A 351 1.16 -15.65 2.55
CA TYR A 351 0.17 -16.14 3.51
C TYR A 351 0.04 -17.67 3.52
N ASN A 352 0.67 -18.37 2.58
CA ASN A 352 0.55 -19.81 2.39
C ASN A 352 1.89 -20.53 2.25
N HIS A 353 3.01 -19.88 2.61
CA HIS A 353 4.38 -20.40 2.50
C HIS A 353 4.74 -20.92 1.11
N SER A 354 4.24 -20.27 0.07
CA SER A 354 4.56 -20.61 -1.32
C SER A 354 5.93 -20.13 -1.77
N GLY A 355 6.55 -19.22 -1.02
CA GLY A 355 7.75 -18.49 -1.39
C GLY A 355 7.49 -17.31 -2.34
N MET A 356 6.21 -17.01 -2.62
CA MET A 356 5.75 -15.91 -3.47
C MET A 356 4.77 -15.02 -2.70
N SER A 357 4.62 -13.78 -3.13
CA SER A 357 3.75 -12.85 -2.45
C SER A 357 2.29 -13.02 -2.89
N ASP A 358 1.40 -13.18 -1.91
CA ASP A 358 -0.04 -13.11 -2.05
C ASP A 358 -0.52 -11.67 -1.80
N ILE A 359 -1.79 -11.40 -2.04
CA ILE A 359 -2.39 -10.06 -1.95
C ILE A 359 -3.61 -10.09 -1.02
N ALA A 360 -3.67 -9.10 -0.12
CA ALA A 360 -4.85 -8.76 0.65
C ALA A 360 -5.34 -7.37 0.26
N VAL A 361 -6.65 -7.23 -0.01
CA VAL A 361 -7.29 -5.96 -0.34
C VAL A 361 -8.47 -5.68 0.58
N ALA A 362 -8.62 -4.44 1.01
CA ALA A 362 -9.76 -4.02 1.82
C ALA A 362 -10.78 -3.24 0.98
N SER A 363 -12.04 -3.65 1.10
CA SER A 363 -13.18 -2.97 0.51
C SER A 363 -13.93 -2.16 1.55
N ASN A 364 -13.90 -0.85 1.36
CA ASN A 364 -14.53 0.10 2.27
C ASN A 364 -16.07 0.04 2.26
N PHE A 365 -16.68 -0.39 1.15
CA PHE A 365 -18.14 -0.39 1.00
C PHE A 365 -18.80 -1.60 1.68
N LYS A 366 -18.23 -2.80 1.51
CA LYS A 366 -18.77 -4.03 2.11
C LYS A 366 -18.17 -4.37 3.48
N ASN A 367 -17.15 -3.66 3.93
CA ASN A 367 -16.44 -3.94 5.18
C ASN A 367 -15.83 -5.34 5.21
N ILE A 368 -15.10 -5.67 4.16
CA ILE A 368 -14.44 -6.96 3.99
C ILE A 368 -12.98 -6.79 3.62
N VAL A 369 -12.21 -7.83 3.88
CA VAL A 369 -10.90 -8.08 3.29
C VAL A 369 -11.01 -9.30 2.38
N GLU A 370 -10.52 -9.19 1.16
CA GLU A 370 -10.42 -10.29 0.21
C GLU A 370 -8.95 -10.72 0.09
N ILE A 371 -8.72 -12.04 0.14
CA ILE A 371 -7.40 -12.65 -0.03
C ILE A 371 -7.30 -13.27 -1.41
N TYR A 372 -6.21 -12.95 -2.09
CA TYR A 372 -5.87 -13.48 -3.40
C TYR A 372 -4.55 -14.23 -3.30
N LEU A 373 -4.58 -15.54 -3.49
CA LEU A 373 -3.40 -16.38 -3.48
C LEU A 373 -2.84 -16.53 -4.90
N GLN A 374 -1.52 -16.58 -4.97
CA GLN A 374 -0.85 -16.83 -6.22
C GLN A 374 -0.98 -18.30 -6.64
N ARG A 375 -1.15 -18.54 -7.94
CA ARG A 375 -1.21 -19.91 -8.50
C ARG A 375 0.20 -20.49 -8.58
N ARG A 376 0.41 -21.65 -7.96
CA ARG A 376 1.72 -22.34 -7.86
C ARG A 376 2.29 -22.90 -9.19
N SER A 377 1.53 -22.88 -10.29
CA SER A 377 2.01 -23.46 -11.55
C SER A 377 1.54 -22.67 -12.77
N PHE A 378 2.47 -21.99 -13.41
CA PHE A 378 2.41 -21.72 -14.83
C PHE A 378 3.19 -22.88 -15.51
N LYS A 379 2.50 -24.00 -15.84
CA LYS A 379 3.02 -24.97 -16.79
C LYS A 379 2.56 -24.62 -18.18
#